data_58f4f318e012a5571aaf01e15636a5b5
#
_entry.id   58f4f318e012a5571aaf01e15636a5b5
#
_cell.length_a   1.000
_cell.length_b   1.000
_cell.length_c   1.000
_cell.angle_alpha   90.00
_cell.angle_beta   90.00
_cell.angle_gamma   90.00
#
_symmetry.space_group_name_H-M   'P 1'
#
loop_
_entity.id
_entity.type
_entity.pdbx_description
1 polymer ?
#
loop_
_entity_poly.entity_id
_entity_poly.type
_entity_poly.pdbx_seq_one_letter_code
_entity_poly.pdbx_strand_id
1 'polypeptide(L)'
;MENGLRAARREMKMKKFCLVLIAILLSVLSCAVKGHTSDAEGKNGRSAPVLHFGTLPVLQALPLFVAAEKGYFKTQGVTVDLVLFNSAMEKDVALSSGQISGYFGDLMTPMILAANKIPVKMAATIYNTTARQRMFAILAASKTANKGLDEIVQAGIAGSSNTIIEYLMARLLASKNIPASKLNMIEVKSIPIRLQMLLSDQVPAAGLPEPLVTLAEMKGARVLLDDAGPGLSATVLAFRNEFLNSRPATVRAFLAAVAKASAYVNRNPDDVRSIMNRECKVPEPLQQTFPIPVFPKLTLPASSQVMDVYRWLREKRIVKTEMTLQQMVADGYLP
;
A
#
# COMPACT_ATOMS: atom_id res chain seq x y z
N MET A 1 -41.31 -38.83 43.62
CA MET A 1 -40.30 -39.91 43.38
C MET A 1 -39.75 -39.94 41.93
N GLU A 2 -40.46 -39.46 40.93
CA GLU A 2 -39.98 -39.51 39.50
C GLU A 2 -38.80 -38.57 39.10
N ASN A 3 -38.68 -37.44 39.77
CA ASN A 3 -37.62 -36.48 39.43
C ASN A 3 -36.19 -36.89 39.82
N GLY A 4 -36.06 -37.73 40.87
CA GLY A 4 -34.78 -38.28 41.31
C GLY A 4 -34.23 -39.37 40.39
N LEU A 5 -35.09 -40.16 39.78
CA LEU A 5 -34.72 -41.24 38.84
C LEU A 5 -34.23 -40.69 37.47
N ARG A 6 -34.76 -39.55 37.07
CA ARG A 6 -34.32 -38.89 35.82
C ARG A 6 -32.94 -38.23 35.97
N ALA A 7 -32.65 -37.68 37.15
CA ALA A 7 -31.33 -37.09 37.44
C ALA A 7 -30.24 -38.18 37.50
N ALA A 8 -30.48 -39.29 38.18
CA ALA A 8 -29.54 -40.41 38.27
C ALA A 8 -29.26 -41.07 36.90
N ARG A 9 -30.26 -41.17 36.01
CA ARG A 9 -30.06 -41.66 34.63
C ARG A 9 -29.22 -40.72 33.76
N ARG A 10 -29.31 -39.39 33.96
CA ARG A 10 -28.47 -38.41 33.24
C ARG A 10 -27.00 -38.48 33.68
N GLU A 11 -26.75 -38.59 34.99
CA GLU A 11 -25.38 -38.73 35.49
C GLU A 11 -24.69 -40.02 35.00
N MET A 12 -25.44 -41.14 35.00
CA MET A 12 -24.90 -42.42 34.54
C MET A 12 -24.61 -42.43 33.03
N LYS A 13 -25.39 -41.71 32.19
CA LYS A 13 -25.10 -41.53 30.75
C LYS A 13 -23.89 -40.66 30.54
N MET A 14 -23.71 -39.58 31.31
CA MET A 14 -22.56 -38.69 31.23
C MET A 14 -21.26 -39.38 31.63
N LYS A 15 -21.26 -40.20 32.70
CA LYS A 15 -20.10 -41.01 33.12
C LYS A 15 -19.69 -42.05 32.08
N LYS A 16 -20.65 -42.68 31.39
CA LYS A 16 -20.36 -43.64 30.30
C LYS A 16 -19.80 -42.92 29.06
N PHE A 17 -20.27 -41.70 28.76
CA PHE A 17 -19.76 -40.92 27.63
C PHE A 17 -18.33 -40.42 27.86
N CYS A 18 -17.98 -40.01 29.07
CA CYS A 18 -16.60 -39.66 29.43
C CYS A 18 -15.63 -40.84 29.39
N LEU A 19 -16.07 -42.04 29.81
CA LEU A 19 -15.24 -43.25 29.76
C LEU A 19 -14.94 -43.73 28.34
N VAL A 20 -15.87 -43.54 27.40
CA VAL A 20 -15.67 -43.87 25.99
C VAL A 20 -14.70 -42.87 25.31
N LEU A 21 -14.77 -41.58 25.67
CA LEU A 21 -13.85 -40.55 25.19
C LEU A 21 -12.40 -40.78 25.66
N ILE A 22 -12.21 -41.22 26.90
CA ILE A 22 -10.88 -41.56 27.47
C ILE A 22 -10.29 -42.80 26.81
N ALA A 23 -11.10 -43.79 26.47
CA ALA A 23 -10.65 -45.00 25.78
C ALA A 23 -10.21 -44.75 24.34
N ILE A 24 -10.84 -43.79 23.64
CA ILE A 24 -10.46 -43.37 22.28
C ILE A 24 -9.17 -42.56 22.30
N LEU A 25 -8.92 -41.74 23.34
CA LEU A 25 -7.66 -40.98 23.46
C LEU A 25 -6.44 -41.88 23.75
N LEU A 26 -6.63 -43.01 24.43
CA LEU A 26 -5.55 -43.95 24.78
C LEU A 26 -5.18 -44.91 23.63
N SER A 27 -6.06 -45.12 22.66
CA SER A 27 -5.77 -45.97 21.49
C SER A 27 -4.96 -45.29 20.38
N VAL A 28 -4.84 -43.94 20.40
CA VAL A 28 -4.07 -43.17 19.42
C VAL A 28 -2.58 -43.05 19.83
N LEU A 29 -2.22 -43.38 21.07
CA LEU A 29 -0.85 -43.23 21.58
C LEU A 29 0.03 -44.50 21.46
N SER A 30 -0.46 -45.58 20.88
CA SER A 30 0.28 -46.86 20.85
C SER A 30 0.80 -47.28 19.48
N CYS A 31 0.82 -46.38 18.46
CA CYS A 31 1.32 -46.70 17.13
C CYS A 31 2.54 -45.89 16.70
N ALA A 32 3.48 -45.64 17.59
CA ALA A 32 4.73 -44.99 17.21
C ALA A 32 5.94 -45.51 17.94
N VAL A 33 6.36 -46.76 17.69
CA VAL A 33 7.77 -47.22 17.80
C VAL A 33 7.93 -48.48 16.95
N LYS A 34 8.31 -48.32 15.68
CA LYS A 34 9.11 -49.29 14.98
C LYS A 34 10.15 -48.53 14.19
N GLY A 35 11.37 -48.63 14.66
CA GLY A 35 12.51 -48.04 14.00
C GLY A 35 12.74 -48.65 12.62
N HIS A 36 12.99 -47.77 11.65
CA HIS A 36 13.70 -48.09 10.44
C HIS A 36 14.82 -47.05 10.32
N THR A 37 16.02 -47.47 10.63
CA THR A 37 17.25 -46.78 10.21
C THR A 37 17.40 -47.04 8.72
N SER A 38 17.18 -46.05 7.92
CA SER A 38 17.71 -45.98 6.57
C SER A 38 18.28 -44.58 6.37
N ASP A 39 19.60 -44.54 6.24
CA ASP A 39 20.34 -43.39 5.79
C ASP A 39 19.80 -42.94 4.44
N ALA A 40 19.09 -41.82 4.46
CA ALA A 40 18.80 -41.06 3.27
C ALA A 40 19.16 -39.61 3.58
N GLU A 41 20.25 -39.16 3.01
CA GLU A 41 20.58 -37.74 2.89
C GLU A 41 19.39 -37.01 2.26
N GLY A 42 18.43 -36.64 3.10
CA GLY A 42 17.30 -35.77 2.74
C GLY A 42 17.77 -34.35 2.69
N LYS A 43 18.01 -33.81 1.50
CA LYS A 43 18.00 -32.38 1.24
C LYS A 43 16.74 -31.81 1.89
N ASN A 44 16.89 -31.21 3.08
CA ASN A 44 15.86 -30.41 3.73
C ASN A 44 15.59 -29.19 2.84
N GLY A 45 14.77 -29.38 1.83
CA GLY A 45 14.16 -28.32 1.05
C GLY A 45 13.17 -27.56 1.93
N ARG A 46 13.66 -26.77 2.91
CA ARG A 46 12.85 -25.70 3.47
C ARG A 46 12.51 -24.80 2.29
N SER A 47 11.26 -24.87 1.81
CA SER A 47 10.76 -23.91 0.85
C SER A 47 11.08 -22.52 1.38
N ALA A 48 11.73 -21.70 0.56
CA ALA A 48 12.04 -20.33 0.97
C ALA A 48 10.74 -19.66 1.46
N PRO A 49 10.77 -19.00 2.63
CA PRO A 49 9.56 -18.39 3.17
C PRO A 49 8.98 -17.39 2.18
N VAL A 50 7.67 -17.46 1.99
CA VAL A 50 6.94 -16.56 1.12
C VAL A 50 6.93 -15.15 1.72
N LEU A 51 7.32 -14.15 0.94
CA LEU A 51 7.15 -12.75 1.30
C LEU A 51 5.74 -12.31 0.91
N HIS A 52 4.84 -12.15 1.88
CA HIS A 52 3.55 -11.48 1.66
C HIS A 52 3.77 -9.97 1.63
N PHE A 53 3.57 -9.37 0.46
CA PHE A 53 3.83 -7.95 0.22
C PHE A 53 2.57 -7.22 -0.24
N GLY A 54 2.10 -6.26 0.56
CA GLY A 54 0.88 -5.52 0.29
C GLY A 54 1.04 -4.46 -0.80
N THR A 55 0.09 -4.38 -1.72
CA THR A 55 0.06 -3.35 -2.76
C THR A 55 -1.36 -2.85 -3.04
N LEU A 56 -1.47 -1.83 -3.87
CA LEU A 56 -2.71 -1.21 -4.33
C LEU A 56 -2.76 -1.24 -5.86
N PRO A 57 -3.96 -1.25 -6.48
CA PRO A 57 -4.11 -1.20 -7.94
C PRO A 57 -3.91 0.23 -8.47
N VAL A 58 -2.68 0.74 -8.40
CA VAL A 58 -2.30 2.10 -8.81
C VAL A 58 -1.10 2.08 -9.75
N LEU A 59 -0.97 3.12 -10.57
CA LEU A 59 0.07 3.20 -11.62
C LEU A 59 1.50 3.08 -11.06
N GLN A 60 1.75 3.67 -9.91
CA GLN A 60 3.07 3.66 -9.28
C GLN A 60 3.52 2.25 -8.83
N ALA A 61 2.58 1.31 -8.69
CA ALA A 61 2.86 -0.08 -8.34
C ALA A 61 3.15 -0.98 -9.56
N LEU A 62 3.08 -0.46 -10.78
CA LEU A 62 3.27 -1.23 -12.02
C LEU A 62 4.52 -2.13 -12.02
N PRO A 63 5.70 -1.71 -11.54
CA PRO A 63 6.87 -2.59 -11.50
C PRO A 63 6.69 -3.84 -10.63
N LEU A 64 5.85 -3.80 -9.59
CA LEU A 64 5.56 -4.97 -8.76
C LEU A 64 4.79 -6.02 -9.56
N PHE A 65 3.76 -5.59 -10.30
CA PHE A 65 2.96 -6.46 -11.15
C PHE A 65 3.79 -7.03 -12.31
N VAL A 66 4.62 -6.20 -12.93
CA VAL A 66 5.56 -6.64 -13.98
C VAL A 66 6.58 -7.63 -13.43
N ALA A 67 7.13 -7.41 -12.21
CA ALA A 67 8.06 -8.35 -11.59
C ALA A 67 7.41 -9.72 -11.33
N ALA A 68 6.14 -9.73 -10.92
CA ALA A 68 5.39 -10.96 -10.70
C ALA A 68 5.12 -11.68 -12.02
N GLU A 69 4.54 -11.00 -13.02
CA GLU A 69 4.14 -11.60 -14.30
C GLU A 69 5.33 -12.07 -15.14
N LYS A 70 6.43 -11.31 -15.16
CA LYS A 70 7.66 -11.68 -15.87
C LYS A 70 8.55 -12.66 -15.06
N GLY A 71 8.13 -13.09 -13.87
CA GLY A 71 8.85 -14.06 -13.05
C GLY A 71 10.15 -13.52 -12.44
N TYR A 72 10.32 -12.20 -12.31
CA TYR A 72 11.59 -11.65 -11.81
C TYR A 72 11.82 -11.94 -10.34
N PHE A 73 10.78 -12.07 -9.52
CA PHE A 73 10.91 -12.51 -8.15
C PHE A 73 11.53 -13.92 -8.09
N LYS A 74 11.00 -14.85 -8.88
CA LYS A 74 11.52 -16.22 -8.96
C LYS A 74 12.97 -16.27 -9.44
N THR A 75 13.33 -15.46 -10.44
CA THR A 75 14.72 -15.41 -10.97
C THR A 75 15.70 -14.81 -9.95
N GLN A 76 15.24 -14.04 -8.97
CA GLN A 76 16.02 -13.54 -7.85
C GLN A 76 16.00 -14.47 -6.62
N GLY A 77 15.37 -15.65 -6.74
CA GLY A 77 15.31 -16.62 -5.65
C GLY A 77 14.38 -16.25 -4.49
N VAL A 78 13.41 -15.36 -4.72
CA VAL A 78 12.40 -14.98 -3.72
C VAL A 78 11.01 -15.38 -4.19
N THR A 79 10.25 -16.02 -3.28
CA THR A 79 8.83 -16.29 -3.48
C THR A 79 8.04 -15.12 -2.88
N VAL A 80 7.28 -14.43 -3.72
CA VAL A 80 6.48 -13.25 -3.34
C VAL A 80 5.01 -13.53 -3.62
N ASP A 81 4.18 -13.25 -2.61
CA ASP A 81 2.74 -13.14 -2.74
C ASP A 81 2.38 -11.65 -2.68
N LEU A 82 1.94 -11.09 -3.81
CA LEU A 82 1.46 -9.71 -3.89
C LEU A 82 0.00 -9.67 -3.44
N VAL A 83 -0.20 -9.27 -2.18
CA VAL A 83 -1.54 -9.13 -1.59
C VAL A 83 -2.14 -7.80 -2.01
N LEU A 84 -3.19 -7.86 -2.83
CA LEU A 84 -3.87 -6.68 -3.36
C LEU A 84 -4.95 -6.20 -2.39
N PHE A 85 -4.90 -4.92 -2.02
CA PHE A 85 -5.88 -4.28 -1.14
C PHE A 85 -6.71 -3.24 -1.91
N ASN A 86 -7.93 -3.00 -1.46
CA ASN A 86 -8.81 -1.98 -2.05
C ASN A 86 -8.61 -0.59 -1.41
N SER A 87 -7.96 -0.53 -0.26
CA SER A 87 -7.66 0.73 0.43
C SER A 87 -6.34 0.69 1.19
N ALA A 88 -5.76 1.86 1.42
CA ALA A 88 -4.58 2.00 2.27
C ALA A 88 -4.85 1.52 3.71
N MET A 89 -6.05 1.78 4.23
CA MET A 89 -6.45 1.38 5.58
C MET A 89 -6.43 -0.15 5.75
N GLU A 90 -7.02 -0.91 4.82
CA GLU A 90 -6.97 -2.39 4.86
C GLU A 90 -5.54 -2.90 4.85
N LYS A 91 -4.70 -2.35 3.97
CA LYS A 91 -3.28 -2.69 3.88
C LYS A 91 -2.53 -2.39 5.19
N ASP A 92 -2.81 -1.26 5.84
CA ASP A 92 -2.18 -0.86 7.09
C ASP A 92 -2.60 -1.76 8.26
N VAL A 93 -3.86 -2.22 8.28
CA VAL A 93 -4.36 -3.23 9.22
C VAL A 93 -3.65 -4.57 8.98
N ALA A 94 -3.50 -5.01 7.73
CA ALA A 94 -2.81 -6.26 7.40
C ALA A 94 -1.32 -6.23 7.80
N LEU A 95 -0.65 -5.07 7.65
CA LEU A 95 0.72 -4.91 8.13
C LEU A 95 0.79 -4.93 9.66
N SER A 96 -0.13 -4.25 10.32
CA SER A 96 -0.18 -4.17 11.79
C SER A 96 -0.42 -5.53 12.43
N SER A 97 -1.28 -6.36 11.82
CA SER A 97 -1.56 -7.73 12.28
C SER A 97 -0.47 -8.75 11.91
N GLY A 98 0.50 -8.36 11.08
CA GLY A 98 1.55 -9.28 10.60
C GLY A 98 1.16 -10.17 9.44
N GLN A 99 -0.01 -9.98 8.82
CA GLN A 99 -0.43 -10.71 7.62
C GLN A 99 0.48 -10.42 6.42
N ILE A 100 1.03 -9.21 6.34
CA ILE A 100 2.05 -8.84 5.36
C ILE A 100 3.32 -8.37 6.07
N SER A 101 4.47 -8.61 5.44
CA SER A 101 5.79 -8.26 5.99
C SER A 101 6.33 -6.94 5.46
N GLY A 102 5.78 -6.46 4.36
CA GLY A 102 6.11 -5.18 3.73
C GLY A 102 5.00 -4.72 2.82
N TYR A 103 5.11 -3.49 2.35
CA TYR A 103 4.10 -2.91 1.48
C TYR A 103 4.64 -1.77 0.59
N PHE A 104 3.89 -1.51 -0.45
CA PHE A 104 3.96 -0.34 -1.32
C PHE A 104 3.06 0.78 -0.77
N GLY A 105 3.56 2.00 -0.69
CA GLY A 105 2.76 3.13 -0.23
C GLY A 105 3.48 4.48 -0.28
N ASP A 106 2.91 5.45 0.42
CA ASP A 106 3.44 6.80 0.57
C ASP A 106 4.47 6.93 1.70
N LEU A 107 5.04 8.13 1.86
CA LEU A 107 5.99 8.44 2.93
C LEU A 107 5.33 8.57 4.32
N MET A 108 4.03 8.87 4.40
CA MET A 108 3.34 9.14 5.67
C MET A 108 3.09 7.88 6.48
N THR A 109 2.57 6.86 5.81
CA THR A 109 2.13 5.62 6.46
C THR A 109 3.22 4.95 7.31
N PRO A 110 4.48 4.78 6.84
CA PRO A 110 5.53 4.20 7.67
C PRO A 110 5.78 4.98 8.96
N MET A 111 5.73 6.31 8.89
CA MET A 111 5.95 7.17 10.06
C MET A 111 4.79 7.07 11.07
N ILE A 112 3.56 7.03 10.57
CA ILE A 112 2.36 6.87 11.43
C ILE A 112 2.38 5.52 12.13
N LEU A 113 2.69 4.45 11.41
CA LEU A 113 2.78 3.09 11.96
C LEU A 113 3.90 2.99 13.00
N ALA A 114 5.09 3.53 12.70
CA ALA A 114 6.21 3.54 13.62
C ALA A 114 5.89 4.31 14.91
N ALA A 115 5.22 5.46 14.80
CA ALA A 115 4.76 6.25 15.96
C ALA A 115 3.73 5.48 16.82
N ASN A 116 2.96 4.58 16.20
CA ASN A 116 1.99 3.70 16.86
C ASN A 116 2.60 2.34 17.30
N LYS A 117 3.92 2.28 17.50
CA LYS A 117 4.66 1.09 17.95
C LYS A 117 4.63 -0.10 16.99
N ILE A 118 4.40 0.14 15.72
CA ILE A 118 4.54 -0.83 14.63
C ILE A 118 5.79 -0.43 13.84
N PRO A 119 6.99 -0.94 14.20
CA PRO A 119 8.23 -0.47 13.62
C PRO A 119 8.34 -0.91 12.15
N VAL A 120 8.25 0.08 11.28
CA VAL A 120 8.31 -0.03 9.81
C VAL A 120 9.33 0.96 9.30
N LYS A 121 10.16 0.56 8.33
CA LYS A 121 11.11 1.44 7.67
C LYS A 121 10.95 1.39 6.15
N MET A 122 11.17 2.53 5.53
CA MET A 122 11.24 2.68 4.08
C MET A 122 12.59 2.18 3.56
N ALA A 123 12.59 1.18 2.69
CA ALA A 123 13.82 0.60 2.14
C ALA A 123 14.18 1.14 0.75
N ALA A 124 13.20 1.61 -0.02
CA ALA A 124 13.44 2.19 -1.34
C ALA A 124 12.31 3.14 -1.75
N THR A 125 12.64 4.14 -2.57
CA THR A 125 11.69 4.87 -3.41
C THR A 125 11.57 4.15 -4.74
N ILE A 126 10.35 3.80 -5.14
CA ILE A 126 10.05 3.14 -6.41
C ILE A 126 9.58 4.15 -7.47
N TYR A 127 8.95 5.23 -7.04
CA TYR A 127 8.40 6.25 -7.93
C TYR A 127 8.51 7.63 -7.29
N ASN A 128 8.72 8.64 -8.13
CA ASN A 128 8.62 10.04 -7.74
C ASN A 128 8.08 10.84 -8.93
N THR A 129 7.31 11.88 -8.67
CA THR A 129 6.86 12.80 -9.70
C THR A 129 8.03 13.63 -10.25
N THR A 130 7.93 14.01 -11.50
CA THR A 130 8.89 14.85 -12.20
C THR A 130 8.16 15.98 -12.93
N ALA A 131 8.89 16.96 -13.44
CA ALA A 131 8.31 18.06 -14.23
C ALA A 131 7.51 17.60 -15.48
N ARG A 132 7.70 16.35 -15.90
CA ARG A 132 7.01 15.77 -17.08
C ARG A 132 5.97 14.72 -16.73
N GLN A 133 5.82 14.38 -15.47
CA GLN A 133 5.00 13.26 -15.04
C GLN A 133 4.34 13.56 -13.69
N ARG A 134 3.12 14.07 -13.75
CA ARG A 134 2.26 14.25 -12.58
C ARG A 134 1.65 12.92 -12.17
N MET A 135 1.26 12.83 -10.91
CA MET A 135 0.47 11.71 -10.39
C MET A 135 -0.74 12.15 -9.59
N PHE A 136 -0.83 13.44 -9.26
CA PHE A 136 -1.92 14.00 -8.49
C PHE A 136 -2.24 15.42 -8.97
N ALA A 137 -3.53 15.76 -8.97
CA ALA A 137 -3.98 17.12 -9.24
C ALA A 137 -5.21 17.51 -8.41
N ILE A 138 -5.37 18.81 -8.24
CA ILE A 138 -6.61 19.45 -7.81
C ILE A 138 -7.33 19.91 -9.07
N LEU A 139 -8.57 19.45 -9.27
CA LEU A 139 -9.39 19.82 -10.44
C LEU A 139 -10.65 20.54 -9.98
N ALA A 140 -11.03 21.57 -10.73
CA ALA A 140 -12.34 22.20 -10.64
C ALA A 140 -13.36 21.37 -11.43
N ALA A 141 -14.58 21.28 -10.90
CA ALA A 141 -15.72 20.72 -11.63
C ALA A 141 -16.09 21.61 -12.83
N SER A 142 -16.83 21.07 -13.80
CA SER A 142 -17.19 21.79 -15.03
C SER A 142 -17.86 23.13 -14.76
N LYS A 143 -18.84 23.17 -13.83
CA LYS A 143 -19.55 24.40 -13.44
C LYS A 143 -18.68 25.45 -12.74
N THR A 144 -17.58 25.05 -12.15
CA THR A 144 -16.65 25.94 -11.44
C THR A 144 -15.34 26.17 -12.19
N ALA A 145 -15.20 25.60 -13.39
CA ALA A 145 -13.96 25.64 -14.17
C ALA A 145 -13.49 27.08 -14.53
N ASN A 146 -14.39 28.04 -14.57
CA ASN A 146 -14.09 29.46 -14.84
C ASN A 146 -13.76 30.28 -13.57
N LYS A 147 -13.91 29.69 -12.36
CA LYS A 147 -13.66 30.39 -11.10
C LYS A 147 -12.18 30.44 -10.75
N GLY A 148 -11.80 31.46 -9.96
CA GLY A 148 -10.44 31.61 -9.44
C GLY A 148 -10.11 30.55 -8.36
N LEU A 149 -8.80 30.29 -8.19
CA LEU A 149 -8.33 29.30 -7.22
C LEU A 149 -8.80 29.63 -5.79
N ASP A 150 -8.69 30.90 -5.34
CA ASP A 150 -9.12 31.31 -3.99
C ASP A 150 -10.61 31.08 -3.76
N GLU A 151 -11.43 31.38 -4.75
CA GLU A 151 -12.89 31.16 -4.68
C GLU A 151 -13.21 29.66 -4.53
N ILE A 152 -12.52 28.81 -5.30
CA ILE A 152 -12.70 27.35 -5.25
C ILE A 152 -12.23 26.79 -3.91
N VAL A 153 -11.09 27.26 -3.39
CA VAL A 153 -10.56 26.84 -2.07
C VAL A 153 -11.57 27.15 -0.96
N GLN A 154 -12.21 28.32 -1.00
CA GLN A 154 -13.24 28.70 -0.03
C GLN A 154 -14.54 27.89 -0.21
N ALA A 155 -14.95 27.65 -1.46
CA ALA A 155 -16.14 26.86 -1.76
C ALA A 155 -15.98 25.38 -1.34
N GLY A 156 -14.76 24.86 -1.38
CA GLY A 156 -14.42 23.53 -0.89
C GLY A 156 -13.79 22.62 -1.94
N ILE A 157 -12.86 21.80 -1.47
CA ILE A 157 -12.16 20.79 -2.29
C ILE A 157 -12.40 19.42 -1.68
N ALA A 158 -12.98 18.49 -2.44
CA ALA A 158 -13.18 17.13 -1.99
C ALA A 158 -11.83 16.41 -1.86
N GLY A 159 -11.61 15.81 -0.71
CA GLY A 159 -10.36 15.13 -0.36
C GLY A 159 -10.54 14.09 0.74
N SER A 160 -9.47 13.76 1.42
CA SER A 160 -9.48 12.85 2.57
C SER A 160 -8.48 13.34 3.60
N SER A 161 -8.99 13.72 4.76
CA SER A 161 -8.19 14.26 5.86
C SER A 161 -7.26 13.21 6.47
N ASN A 162 -6.10 13.66 6.98
CA ASN A 162 -5.06 12.83 7.58
C ASN A 162 -4.47 11.77 6.63
N THR A 163 -4.46 12.06 5.33
CA THR A 163 -3.88 11.20 4.28
C THR A 163 -2.88 11.96 3.43
N ILE A 164 -2.16 11.22 2.59
CA ILE A 164 -1.25 11.82 1.58
C ILE A 164 -1.99 12.81 0.67
N ILE A 165 -3.29 12.63 0.43
CA ILE A 165 -4.11 13.53 -0.39
C ILE A 165 -4.18 14.93 0.26
N GLU A 166 -4.44 15.01 1.56
CA GLU A 166 -4.44 16.29 2.27
C GLU A 166 -3.06 16.95 2.25
N TYR A 167 -2.00 16.17 2.49
CA TYR A 167 -0.63 16.68 2.41
C TYR A 167 -0.32 17.28 1.04
N LEU A 168 -0.62 16.55 -0.05
CA LEU A 168 -0.39 17.02 -1.41
C LEU A 168 -1.17 18.28 -1.71
N MET A 169 -2.46 18.32 -1.36
CA MET A 169 -3.28 19.53 -1.53
C MET A 169 -2.71 20.71 -0.75
N ALA A 170 -2.32 20.51 0.50
CA ALA A 170 -1.72 21.56 1.33
C ALA A 170 -0.42 22.11 0.71
N ARG A 171 0.46 21.24 0.20
CA ARG A 171 1.71 21.65 -0.45
C ARG A 171 1.47 22.36 -1.79
N LEU A 172 0.52 21.88 -2.59
CA LEU A 172 0.14 22.52 -3.84
C LEU A 172 -0.44 23.92 -3.60
N LEU A 173 -1.32 24.09 -2.62
CA LEU A 173 -1.87 25.39 -2.25
C LEU A 173 -0.78 26.33 -1.70
N ALA A 174 0.12 25.83 -0.87
CA ALA A 174 1.24 26.60 -0.34
C ALA A 174 2.17 27.11 -1.45
N SER A 175 2.36 26.39 -2.57
CA SER A 175 3.11 26.84 -3.75
C SER A 175 2.49 28.07 -4.44
N LYS A 176 1.22 28.37 -4.14
CA LYS A 176 0.48 29.56 -4.58
C LYS A 176 0.24 30.57 -3.46
N ASN A 177 1.01 30.46 -2.37
CA ASN A 177 0.87 31.31 -1.17
C ASN A 177 -0.51 31.21 -0.48
N ILE A 178 -1.22 30.11 -0.68
CA ILE A 178 -2.48 29.83 0.02
C ILE A 178 -2.19 28.90 1.21
N PRO A 179 -2.33 29.40 2.45
CA PRO A 179 -2.07 28.56 3.62
C PRO A 179 -3.10 27.44 3.76
N ALA A 180 -2.67 26.27 4.26
CA ALA A 180 -3.53 25.10 4.43
C ALA A 180 -4.76 25.38 5.33
N SER A 181 -4.69 26.37 6.22
CA SER A 181 -5.83 26.81 7.06
C SER A 181 -7.01 27.41 6.28
N LYS A 182 -6.79 27.84 5.04
CA LYS A 182 -7.87 28.32 4.16
C LYS A 182 -8.58 27.19 3.41
N LEU A 183 -8.00 25.99 3.38
CA LEU A 183 -8.59 24.86 2.69
C LEU A 183 -9.88 24.43 3.39
N ASN A 184 -11.02 24.65 2.73
CA ASN A 184 -12.29 24.03 3.11
C ASN A 184 -12.31 22.60 2.55
N MET A 185 -11.99 21.61 3.42
CA MET A 185 -11.95 20.19 3.04
C MET A 185 -13.35 19.60 3.06
N ILE A 186 -13.83 19.15 1.90
CA ILE A 186 -15.03 18.31 1.79
C ILE A 186 -14.59 16.85 1.91
N GLU A 187 -14.97 16.21 3.02
CA GLU A 187 -14.51 14.85 3.31
C GLU A 187 -15.20 13.82 2.41
N VAL A 188 -14.44 13.24 1.45
CA VAL A 188 -14.87 12.14 0.57
C VAL A 188 -13.75 11.12 0.48
N LYS A 189 -13.74 10.10 1.33
CA LYS A 189 -12.64 9.12 1.44
C LYS A 189 -12.48 8.24 0.21
N SER A 190 -13.60 7.83 -0.39
CA SER A 190 -13.59 6.97 -1.58
C SER A 190 -13.20 7.76 -2.83
N ILE A 191 -12.08 7.39 -3.47
CA ILE A 191 -11.60 8.05 -4.68
C ILE A 191 -12.60 7.91 -5.85
N PRO A 192 -13.22 6.75 -6.12
CA PRO A 192 -14.23 6.64 -7.15
C PRO A 192 -15.46 7.53 -6.91
N ILE A 193 -15.94 7.63 -5.66
CA ILE A 193 -17.06 8.51 -5.30
C ILE A 193 -16.64 9.97 -5.50
N ARG A 194 -15.44 10.36 -5.10
CA ARG A 194 -14.89 11.71 -5.27
C ARG A 194 -14.85 12.11 -6.75
N LEU A 195 -14.40 11.22 -7.64
CA LEU A 195 -14.45 11.44 -9.08
C LEU A 195 -15.89 11.63 -9.57
N GLN A 196 -16.80 10.76 -9.15
CA GLN A 196 -18.21 10.86 -9.55
C GLN A 196 -18.84 12.17 -9.10
N MET A 197 -18.60 12.62 -7.86
CA MET A 197 -19.10 13.90 -7.34
C MET A 197 -18.51 15.10 -8.10
N LEU A 198 -17.24 15.04 -8.50
CA LEU A 198 -16.62 16.06 -9.34
C LEU A 198 -17.30 16.13 -10.72
N LEU A 199 -17.46 14.98 -11.38
CA LEU A 199 -18.03 14.89 -12.73
C LEU A 199 -19.54 15.22 -12.79
N SER A 200 -20.24 15.08 -11.68
CA SER A 200 -21.66 15.45 -11.55
C SER A 200 -21.87 16.85 -10.93
N ASP A 201 -20.82 17.66 -10.79
CA ASP A 201 -20.83 19.00 -10.22
C ASP A 201 -21.42 19.07 -8.78
N GLN A 202 -21.33 17.97 -8.01
CA GLN A 202 -21.79 17.92 -6.61
C GLN A 202 -20.75 18.51 -5.65
N VAL A 203 -19.50 18.65 -6.09
CA VAL A 203 -18.44 19.35 -5.37
C VAL A 203 -17.79 20.39 -6.28
N PRO A 204 -17.34 21.54 -5.73
CA PRO A 204 -16.70 22.57 -6.56
C PRO A 204 -15.37 22.11 -7.16
N ALA A 205 -14.62 21.31 -6.42
CA ALA A 205 -13.33 20.77 -6.84
C ALA A 205 -13.01 19.48 -6.11
N ALA A 206 -12.03 18.73 -6.63
CA ALA A 206 -11.55 17.51 -6.00
C ALA A 206 -10.05 17.30 -6.21
N GLY A 207 -9.39 16.67 -5.21
CA GLY A 207 -8.05 16.12 -5.34
C GLY A 207 -8.11 14.68 -5.81
N LEU A 208 -7.51 14.37 -6.97
CA LEU A 208 -7.54 13.04 -7.60
C LEU A 208 -6.14 12.57 -8.00
N PRO A 209 -5.87 11.25 -7.96
CA PRO A 209 -4.68 10.65 -8.56
C PRO A 209 -4.88 10.36 -10.05
N GLU A 210 -3.78 10.21 -10.80
CA GLU A 210 -3.83 9.59 -12.14
C GLU A 210 -4.19 8.09 -12.05
N PRO A 211 -4.87 7.54 -13.06
CA PRO A 211 -5.31 8.12 -14.32
C PRO A 211 -6.66 8.87 -14.25
N LEU A 212 -7.22 9.04 -13.06
CA LEU A 212 -8.53 9.66 -12.87
C LEU A 212 -8.49 11.18 -13.11
N VAL A 213 -7.33 11.82 -12.93
CA VAL A 213 -7.11 13.22 -13.34
C VAL A 213 -7.36 13.36 -14.82
N THR A 214 -6.65 12.58 -15.64
CA THR A 214 -6.80 12.59 -17.11
C THR A 214 -8.24 12.25 -17.54
N LEU A 215 -8.88 11.27 -16.89
CA LEU A 215 -10.28 10.96 -17.16
C LEU A 215 -11.21 12.14 -16.85
N ALA A 216 -10.98 12.84 -15.74
CA ALA A 216 -11.79 13.99 -15.36
C ALA A 216 -11.62 15.17 -16.34
N GLU A 217 -10.38 15.44 -16.81
CA GLU A 217 -10.11 16.43 -17.85
C GLU A 217 -10.86 16.11 -19.15
N MET A 218 -10.83 14.85 -19.60
CA MET A 218 -11.59 14.41 -20.79
C MET A 218 -13.12 14.61 -20.64
N LYS A 219 -13.60 14.69 -19.39
CA LYS A 219 -15.01 14.92 -19.05
C LYS A 219 -15.32 16.37 -18.71
N GLY A 220 -14.39 17.31 -18.95
CA GLY A 220 -14.59 18.75 -18.82
C GLY A 220 -14.19 19.35 -17.46
N ALA A 221 -13.59 18.60 -16.56
CA ALA A 221 -12.97 19.17 -15.37
C ALA A 221 -11.67 19.91 -15.74
N ARG A 222 -11.35 20.99 -15.01
CA ARG A 222 -10.14 21.78 -15.25
C ARG A 222 -9.09 21.56 -14.16
N VAL A 223 -7.88 21.20 -14.52
CA VAL A 223 -6.76 21.16 -13.57
C VAL A 223 -6.46 22.57 -13.07
N LEU A 224 -6.44 22.72 -11.76
CA LEU A 224 -6.05 23.95 -11.07
C LEU A 224 -4.59 23.94 -10.67
N LEU A 225 -4.15 22.83 -10.07
CA LEU A 225 -2.79 22.59 -9.60
C LEU A 225 -2.46 21.10 -9.76
N ASP A 226 -1.22 20.80 -10.06
CA ASP A 226 -0.71 19.43 -10.09
C ASP A 226 0.68 19.30 -9.45
N ASP A 227 1.12 18.07 -9.21
CA ASP A 227 2.37 17.76 -8.54
C ASP A 227 3.56 17.51 -9.48
N ALA A 228 3.42 17.78 -10.78
CA ALA A 228 4.49 17.60 -11.76
C ALA A 228 5.71 18.52 -11.48
N GLY A 229 5.47 19.79 -11.19
CA GLY A 229 6.54 20.74 -10.92
C GLY A 229 7.25 20.56 -9.58
N PRO A 230 6.52 20.41 -8.45
CA PRO A 230 7.12 20.36 -7.13
C PRO A 230 7.82 19.06 -6.75
N GLY A 231 7.61 17.95 -7.50
CA GLY A 231 8.19 16.64 -7.15
C GLY A 231 7.76 16.15 -5.76
N LEU A 232 6.49 16.35 -5.40
CA LEU A 232 5.98 16.10 -4.05
C LEU A 232 5.60 14.65 -3.77
N SER A 233 5.24 13.90 -4.82
CA SER A 233 4.69 12.55 -4.67
C SER A 233 5.78 11.50 -4.83
N ALA A 234 6.29 11.02 -3.70
CA ALA A 234 7.16 9.85 -3.65
C ALA A 234 6.37 8.64 -3.14
N THR A 235 6.56 7.51 -3.79
CA THR A 235 6.07 6.21 -3.31
C THR A 235 7.23 5.30 -2.95
N VAL A 236 7.05 4.55 -1.88
CA VAL A 236 8.12 3.77 -1.25
C VAL A 236 7.74 2.31 -1.11
N LEU A 237 8.78 1.48 -1.00
CA LEU A 237 8.71 0.10 -0.55
C LEU A 237 9.17 0.08 0.90
N ALA A 238 8.27 -0.31 1.79
CA ALA A 238 8.51 -0.32 3.23
C ALA A 238 8.31 -1.72 3.80
N PHE A 239 9.04 -2.05 4.86
CA PHE A 239 9.00 -3.36 5.49
C PHE A 239 8.95 -3.23 7.01
N ARG A 240 8.35 -4.21 7.67
CA ARG A 240 8.46 -4.37 9.11
C ARG A 240 9.93 -4.51 9.50
N ASN A 241 10.34 -3.83 10.56
CA ASN A 241 11.74 -3.84 11.02
C ASN A 241 12.21 -5.27 11.38
N GLU A 242 11.33 -6.08 11.94
CA GLU A 242 11.57 -7.49 12.22
C GLU A 242 11.95 -8.27 10.93
N PHE A 243 11.21 -8.04 9.84
CA PHE A 243 11.47 -8.70 8.56
C PHE A 243 12.79 -8.23 7.93
N LEU A 244 13.07 -6.92 7.99
CA LEU A 244 14.36 -6.37 7.55
C LEU A 244 15.54 -7.06 8.23
N ASN A 245 15.46 -7.22 9.55
CA ASN A 245 16.55 -7.80 10.35
C ASN A 245 16.68 -9.32 10.19
N SER A 246 15.54 -10.03 10.13
CA SER A 246 15.56 -11.51 10.06
C SER A 246 15.75 -12.05 8.65
N ARG A 247 15.41 -11.27 7.61
CA ARG A 247 15.40 -11.71 6.20
C ARG A 247 16.08 -10.71 5.24
N PRO A 248 17.27 -10.19 5.55
CA PRO A 248 17.90 -9.14 4.73
C PRO A 248 18.19 -9.58 3.30
N ALA A 249 18.52 -10.85 3.07
CA ALA A 249 18.73 -11.39 1.73
C ALA A 249 17.45 -11.42 0.89
N THR A 250 16.31 -11.76 1.50
CA THR A 250 14.99 -11.75 0.84
C THR A 250 14.60 -10.34 0.43
N VAL A 251 14.85 -9.34 1.28
CA VAL A 251 14.57 -7.94 0.97
C VAL A 251 15.43 -7.47 -0.21
N ARG A 252 16.73 -7.75 -0.20
CA ARG A 252 17.63 -7.40 -1.32
C ARG A 252 17.20 -8.07 -2.64
N ALA A 253 16.87 -9.35 -2.61
CA ALA A 253 16.39 -10.09 -3.78
C ALA A 253 15.06 -9.51 -4.32
N PHE A 254 14.13 -9.16 -3.43
CA PHE A 254 12.88 -8.47 -3.79
C PHE A 254 13.15 -7.12 -4.47
N LEU A 255 14.00 -6.28 -3.88
CA LEU A 255 14.32 -4.96 -4.44
C LEU A 255 15.07 -5.08 -5.77
N ALA A 256 15.94 -6.07 -5.95
CA ALA A 256 16.60 -6.36 -7.21
C ALA A 256 15.61 -6.76 -8.32
N ALA A 257 14.60 -7.59 -7.98
CA ALA A 257 13.53 -7.95 -8.91
C ALA A 257 12.71 -6.71 -9.33
N VAL A 258 12.35 -5.85 -8.38
CA VAL A 258 11.60 -4.61 -8.66
C VAL A 258 12.44 -3.64 -9.49
N ALA A 259 13.72 -3.48 -9.21
CA ALA A 259 14.62 -2.64 -10.00
C ALA A 259 14.72 -3.13 -11.46
N LYS A 260 14.82 -4.46 -11.66
CA LYS A 260 14.80 -5.08 -12.98
C LYS A 260 13.47 -4.82 -13.70
N ALA A 261 12.35 -4.91 -12.99
CA ALA A 261 11.02 -4.62 -13.55
C ALA A 261 10.87 -3.14 -13.93
N SER A 262 11.30 -2.20 -13.08
CA SER A 262 11.31 -0.77 -13.40
C SER A 262 12.09 -0.46 -14.67
N ALA A 263 13.28 -1.04 -14.80
CA ALA A 263 14.10 -0.89 -16.01
C ALA A 263 13.45 -1.55 -17.24
N TYR A 264 12.72 -2.64 -17.06
CA TYR A 264 11.98 -3.30 -18.14
C TYR A 264 10.81 -2.46 -18.62
N VAL A 265 10.00 -1.90 -17.73
CA VAL A 265 8.89 -0.99 -18.05
C VAL A 265 9.38 0.18 -18.91
N ASN A 266 10.47 0.81 -18.51
CA ASN A 266 11.04 1.97 -19.23
C ASN A 266 11.52 1.62 -20.64
N ARG A 267 12.00 0.41 -20.87
CA ARG A 267 12.52 -0.03 -22.18
C ARG A 267 11.47 -0.65 -23.09
N ASN A 268 10.39 -1.18 -22.52
CA ASN A 268 9.36 -1.93 -23.24
C ASN A 268 7.95 -1.46 -22.83
N PRO A 269 7.62 -0.17 -23.00
CA PRO A 269 6.36 0.40 -22.52
C PRO A 269 5.13 -0.30 -23.14
N ASP A 270 5.16 -0.65 -24.41
CA ASP A 270 4.02 -1.28 -25.10
C ASP A 270 3.77 -2.71 -24.58
N ASP A 271 4.82 -3.45 -24.23
CA ASP A 271 4.72 -4.83 -23.73
C ASP A 271 4.09 -4.92 -22.32
N VAL A 272 4.10 -3.83 -21.57
CA VAL A 272 3.53 -3.78 -20.22
C VAL A 272 2.16 -3.09 -20.18
N ARG A 273 1.64 -2.58 -21.29
CA ARG A 273 0.36 -1.86 -21.36
C ARG A 273 -0.81 -2.71 -20.86
N SER A 274 -0.88 -3.96 -21.28
CA SER A 274 -1.94 -4.89 -20.83
C SER A 274 -1.88 -5.15 -19.32
N ILE A 275 -0.68 -5.28 -18.77
CA ILE A 275 -0.46 -5.42 -17.31
C ILE A 275 -0.92 -4.15 -16.58
N MET A 276 -0.50 -2.98 -17.07
CA MET A 276 -0.91 -1.71 -16.49
C MET A 276 -2.43 -1.55 -16.48
N ASN A 277 -3.09 -1.80 -17.61
CA ASN A 277 -4.55 -1.65 -17.73
C ASN A 277 -5.29 -2.57 -16.76
N ARG A 278 -4.87 -3.81 -16.66
CA ARG A 278 -5.49 -4.83 -15.81
C ARG A 278 -5.23 -4.60 -14.33
N GLU A 279 -3.96 -4.46 -13.96
CA GLU A 279 -3.54 -4.43 -12.56
C GLU A 279 -3.67 -3.05 -11.92
N CYS A 280 -3.44 -1.98 -12.68
CA CYS A 280 -3.57 -0.61 -12.18
C CYS A 280 -4.96 -0.02 -12.41
N LYS A 281 -5.92 -0.82 -12.92
CA LYS A 281 -7.32 -0.42 -13.13
C LYS A 281 -7.47 0.84 -13.98
N VAL A 282 -6.73 0.93 -15.08
CA VAL A 282 -6.84 2.05 -16.00
C VAL A 282 -8.24 2.07 -16.63
N PRO A 283 -8.96 3.21 -16.56
CA PRO A 283 -10.29 3.34 -17.16
C PRO A 283 -10.27 3.03 -18.66
N GLU A 284 -11.31 2.34 -19.14
CA GLU A 284 -11.38 1.87 -20.51
C GLU A 284 -11.08 2.95 -21.57
N PRO A 285 -11.61 4.19 -21.49
CA PRO A 285 -11.30 5.22 -22.48
C PRO A 285 -9.82 5.63 -22.55
N LEU A 286 -9.03 5.30 -21.52
CA LEU A 286 -7.61 5.66 -21.41
C LEU A 286 -6.66 4.50 -21.71
N GLN A 287 -7.13 3.28 -21.84
CA GLN A 287 -6.30 2.07 -21.93
C GLN A 287 -5.32 2.08 -23.10
N GLN A 288 -5.66 2.72 -24.20
CA GLN A 288 -4.80 2.79 -25.40
C GLN A 288 -3.90 4.02 -25.39
N THR A 289 -4.32 5.11 -24.76
CA THR A 289 -3.69 6.42 -24.90
C THR A 289 -2.95 6.89 -23.66
N PHE A 290 -3.30 6.39 -22.47
CA PHE A 290 -2.64 6.81 -21.25
C PHE A 290 -1.14 6.45 -21.29
N PRO A 291 -0.23 7.41 -21.00
CA PRO A 291 1.20 7.15 -21.06
C PRO A 291 1.65 6.15 -19.98
N ILE A 292 2.53 5.23 -20.36
CA ILE A 292 3.16 4.34 -19.38
C ILE A 292 4.08 5.19 -18.49
N PRO A 293 3.96 5.13 -17.16
CA PRO A 293 4.83 5.87 -16.26
C PRO A 293 6.29 5.46 -16.40
N VAL A 294 7.20 6.46 -16.31
CA VAL A 294 8.64 6.22 -16.25
C VAL A 294 9.07 6.04 -14.81
N PHE A 295 9.81 4.99 -14.53
CA PHE A 295 10.27 4.66 -13.19
C PHE A 295 11.76 4.97 -13.03
N PRO A 296 12.16 5.74 -12.00
CA PRO A 296 13.57 5.98 -11.70
C PRO A 296 14.27 4.69 -11.25
N LYS A 297 15.59 4.70 -11.20
CA LYS A 297 16.31 3.67 -10.42
C LYS A 297 15.85 3.74 -8.97
N LEU A 298 15.80 2.58 -8.31
CA LEU A 298 15.51 2.55 -6.88
C LEU A 298 16.60 3.32 -6.12
N THR A 299 16.17 4.21 -5.24
CA THR A 299 17.04 4.99 -4.35
C THR A 299 16.47 4.94 -2.93
N LEU A 300 17.24 5.33 -1.95
CA LEU A 300 16.67 5.66 -0.65
C LEU A 300 15.74 6.87 -0.80
N PRO A 301 14.69 6.96 0.03
CA PRO A 301 13.88 8.17 0.09
C PRO A 301 14.73 9.39 0.39
N ALA A 302 14.54 10.47 -0.35
CA ALA A 302 15.29 11.70 -0.14
C ALA A 302 15.02 12.26 1.26
N SER A 303 16.08 12.52 2.02
CA SER A 303 15.99 13.00 3.41
C SER A 303 15.14 14.27 3.52
N SER A 304 15.23 15.17 2.55
CA SER A 304 14.41 16.39 2.50
C SER A 304 12.92 16.10 2.40
N GLN A 305 12.51 15.16 1.54
CA GLN A 305 11.10 14.75 1.39
C GLN A 305 10.59 14.04 2.65
N VAL A 306 11.39 13.11 3.21
CA VAL A 306 11.04 12.40 4.44
C VAL A 306 10.83 13.39 5.58
N MET A 307 11.77 14.33 5.76
CA MET A 307 11.70 15.30 6.85
C MET A 307 10.62 16.37 6.64
N ASP A 308 10.25 16.68 5.39
CA ASP A 308 9.14 17.59 5.11
C ASP A 308 7.78 16.96 5.47
N VAL A 309 7.56 15.71 5.07
CA VAL A 309 6.37 14.94 5.45
C VAL A 309 6.32 14.74 6.97
N TYR A 310 7.45 14.41 7.60
CA TYR A 310 7.52 14.22 9.04
C TYR A 310 7.16 15.51 9.81
N ARG A 311 7.71 16.67 9.42
CA ARG A 311 7.36 17.96 10.02
C ARG A 311 5.86 18.25 9.89
N TRP A 312 5.28 18.03 8.72
CA TRP A 312 3.86 18.22 8.50
C TRP A 312 3.01 17.33 9.42
N LEU A 313 3.37 16.05 9.57
CA LEU A 313 2.72 15.13 10.50
C LEU A 313 2.82 15.59 11.96
N ARG A 314 3.95 16.18 12.34
CA ARG A 314 4.17 16.77 13.68
C ARG A 314 3.30 18.01 13.89
N GLU A 315 3.27 18.92 12.95
CA GLU A 315 2.43 20.14 12.96
C GLU A 315 0.95 19.80 13.08
N LYS A 316 0.49 18.79 12.37
CA LYS A 316 -0.88 18.25 12.43
C LYS A 316 -1.14 17.44 13.72
N ARG A 317 -0.13 17.19 14.54
CA ARG A 317 -0.20 16.34 15.73
C ARG A 317 -0.64 14.89 15.47
N ILE A 318 -0.50 14.42 14.22
CA ILE A 318 -0.74 13.02 13.83
C ILE A 318 0.35 12.13 14.41
N VAL A 319 1.62 12.56 14.31
CA VAL A 319 2.77 11.91 14.94
C VAL A 319 3.24 12.77 16.08
N LYS A 320 3.20 12.24 17.31
CA LYS A 320 3.63 12.94 18.53
C LYS A 320 5.04 12.56 18.97
N THR A 321 5.50 11.37 18.57
CA THR A 321 6.82 10.83 18.94
C THR A 321 7.91 11.47 18.08
N GLU A 322 9.04 11.81 18.67
CA GLU A 322 10.22 12.21 17.92
C GLU A 322 10.88 11.01 17.26
N MET A 323 11.23 11.17 16.00
CA MET A 323 11.87 10.12 15.21
C MET A 323 13.02 10.70 14.39
N THR A 324 14.13 9.98 14.35
CA THR A 324 15.27 10.29 13.48
C THR A 324 15.07 9.70 12.09
N LEU A 325 15.79 10.21 11.09
CA LEU A 325 15.79 9.66 9.74
C LEU A 325 16.14 8.15 9.72
N GLN A 326 17.11 7.73 10.54
CA GLN A 326 17.54 6.34 10.67
C GLN A 326 16.45 5.40 11.23
N GLN A 327 15.51 5.95 12.01
CA GLN A 327 14.36 5.18 12.49
C GLN A 327 13.29 5.03 11.40
N MET A 328 13.25 5.91 10.40
CA MET A 328 12.27 5.92 9.32
C MET A 328 12.76 5.25 8.04
N VAL A 329 14.06 5.26 7.78
CA VAL A 329 14.68 4.74 6.55
C VAL A 329 15.62 3.60 6.87
N ALA A 330 15.57 2.54 6.06
CA ALA A 330 16.45 1.38 6.15
C ALA A 330 17.47 1.42 5.01
N ASP A 331 18.73 1.55 5.35
CA ASP A 331 19.86 1.50 4.40
C ASP A 331 20.44 0.09 4.27
N GLY A 332 21.22 -0.16 3.19
CA GLY A 332 21.94 -1.43 2.96
C GLY A 332 21.13 -2.54 2.27
N TYR A 333 19.96 -2.24 1.71
CA TYR A 333 19.10 -3.20 1.02
C TYR A 333 18.99 -2.97 -0.50
N LEU A 334 19.39 -1.81 -1.01
CA LEU A 334 19.33 -1.49 -2.45
C LEU A 334 20.27 -2.42 -3.25
N PRO A 335 19.89 -2.80 -4.51
CA PRO A 335 20.72 -3.62 -5.38
C PRO A 335 21.92 -2.87 -5.94
#